data_cf7b0ba8cdf99c7dd8cafbdb9ecf39f0
#
_entry.id   cf7b0ba8cdf99c7dd8cafbdb9ecf39f0
#
_cell.length_a   1.000
_cell.length_b   1.000
_cell.length_c   1.000
_cell.angle_alpha   90.00
_cell.angle_beta   90.00
_cell.angle_gamma   90.00
#
_symmetry.space_group_name_H-M   'P 1'
#
loop_
_entity.id
_entity.type
_entity.pdbx_description
1 polymer ?
#
loop_
_entity_poly.entity_id
_entity_poly.type
_entity_poly.pdbx_seq_one_letter_code
_entity_poly.pdbx_strand_id
1 'polypeptide(L)'
;MKTRIIHTKFWEDSFVCNLDPLEKLIFLYLLTNQRVGLTGIYELPDKFIIFDLDIELEKLQSTKKKLQDEGKIYFVDSYIAIRNASKYNDYSKGNDNQRKAFAKEITDLPEKVKNYLRTRGFEYIDNYISTSCQLVTQQDINHKSKTINNKSEIRTHKQE
;
A
#
# COMPACT_ATOMS: atom_id res chain seq x y z
N MET A 1 2.68 15.84 7.67
CA MET A 1 2.06 14.96 8.67
C MET A 1 1.12 14.00 7.96
N LYS A 2 1.22 12.67 8.20
CA LYS A 2 0.30 11.68 7.62
C LYS A 2 -0.92 11.55 8.54
N THR A 3 -2.11 11.64 7.99
CA THR A 3 -3.37 11.40 8.72
C THR A 3 -4.00 10.11 8.25
N ARG A 4 -4.58 9.34 9.17
CA ARG A 4 -5.37 8.13 8.87
C ARG A 4 -6.75 8.27 9.47
N ILE A 5 -7.75 7.91 8.69
CA ILE A 5 -9.15 7.95 9.12
C ILE A 5 -9.55 6.53 9.52
N ILE A 6 -10.07 6.39 10.73
CA ILE A 6 -10.71 5.17 11.20
C ILE A 6 -12.22 5.39 11.14
N HIS A 7 -12.91 4.51 10.44
CA HIS A 7 -14.36 4.56 10.35
C HIS A 7 -14.98 4.14 11.69
N THR A 8 -15.99 4.86 12.18
CA THR A 8 -16.65 4.57 13.48
C THR A 8 -17.24 3.15 13.53
N LYS A 9 -17.66 2.60 12.40
CA LYS A 9 -18.08 1.19 12.27
C LYS A 9 -17.04 0.15 12.73
N PHE A 10 -15.78 0.56 12.93
CA PHE A 10 -14.78 -0.31 13.54
C PHE A 10 -15.27 -0.88 14.88
N TRP A 11 -15.92 -0.07 15.69
CA TRP A 11 -16.41 -0.46 17.01
C TRP A 11 -17.68 -1.31 16.98
N GLU A 12 -18.41 -1.31 15.85
CA GLU A 12 -19.62 -2.09 15.63
C GLU A 12 -19.34 -3.44 14.91
N ASP A 13 -18.11 -3.64 14.43
CA ASP A 13 -17.70 -4.88 13.76
C ASP A 13 -17.73 -6.03 14.77
N SER A 14 -18.51 -7.08 14.49
CA SER A 14 -18.70 -8.23 15.38
C SER A 14 -17.40 -8.92 15.76
N PHE A 15 -16.44 -8.96 14.84
CA PHE A 15 -15.10 -9.49 15.12
C PHE A 15 -14.37 -8.60 16.13
N VAL A 16 -14.39 -7.27 15.93
CA VAL A 16 -13.73 -6.32 16.85
C VAL A 16 -14.37 -6.35 18.24
N CYS A 17 -15.70 -6.49 18.31
CA CYS A 17 -16.40 -6.63 19.61
C CYS A 17 -15.85 -7.79 20.44
N ASN A 18 -15.50 -8.91 19.78
CA ASN A 18 -14.99 -10.13 20.43
C ASN A 18 -13.48 -10.12 20.73
N LEU A 19 -12.75 -9.10 20.32
CA LEU A 19 -11.34 -8.91 20.68
C LEU A 19 -11.21 -8.37 22.10
N ASP A 20 -10.17 -8.79 22.81
CA ASP A 20 -9.81 -8.15 24.07
C ASP A 20 -9.21 -6.73 23.84
N PRO A 21 -9.07 -5.90 24.89
CA PRO A 21 -8.58 -4.53 24.74
C PRO A 21 -7.22 -4.42 24.07
N LEU A 22 -6.30 -5.33 24.37
CA LEU A 22 -4.95 -5.32 23.80
C LEU A 22 -4.96 -5.75 22.33
N GLU A 23 -5.78 -6.74 21.98
CA GLU A 23 -6.00 -7.14 20.58
C GLU A 23 -6.60 -6.01 19.75
N LYS A 24 -7.55 -5.25 20.32
CA LYS A 24 -8.11 -4.05 19.68
C LYS A 24 -7.04 -2.99 19.48
N LEU A 25 -6.18 -2.77 20.47
CA LEU A 25 -5.07 -1.83 20.37
C LEU A 25 -4.09 -2.23 19.27
N ILE A 26 -3.68 -3.50 19.24
CA ILE A 26 -2.81 -4.04 18.17
C ILE A 26 -3.46 -3.83 16.80
N PHE A 27 -4.75 -4.14 16.65
CA PHE A 27 -5.45 -3.96 15.39
C PHE A 27 -5.49 -2.49 14.96
N LEU A 28 -5.84 -1.57 15.87
CA LEU A 28 -5.81 -0.13 15.59
C LEU A 28 -4.41 0.37 15.23
N TYR A 29 -3.38 -0.09 15.93
CA TYR A 29 -2.00 0.24 15.61
C TYR A 29 -1.63 -0.20 14.19
N LEU A 30 -1.99 -1.44 13.80
CA LEU A 30 -1.74 -1.94 12.45
C LEU A 30 -2.48 -1.11 11.37
N LEU A 31 -3.61 -0.51 11.68
CA LEU A 31 -4.35 0.35 10.76
C LEU A 31 -3.81 1.78 10.68
N THR A 32 -3.12 2.28 11.71
CA THR A 32 -2.84 3.71 11.89
C THR A 32 -1.38 4.10 12.04
N ASN A 33 -0.45 3.14 12.22
CA ASN A 33 0.96 3.45 12.43
C ASN A 33 1.57 4.26 11.26
N GLN A 34 2.70 4.90 11.50
CA GLN A 34 3.34 5.82 10.55
C GLN A 34 3.81 5.14 9.24
N ARG A 35 4.03 3.82 9.24
CA ARG A 35 4.53 3.05 8.09
C ARG A 35 3.44 2.67 7.10
N VAL A 36 2.17 2.73 7.50
CA VAL A 36 1.05 2.40 6.60
C VAL A 36 1.12 3.27 5.35
N GLY A 37 1.26 2.62 4.18
CA GLY A 37 1.30 3.25 2.86
C GLY A 37 -0.09 3.55 2.30
N LEU A 38 -0.15 4.06 1.07
CA LEU A 38 -1.42 4.34 0.37
C LEU A 38 -2.18 3.06 0.05
N THR A 39 -1.45 1.99 -0.24
CA THR A 39 -2.00 0.67 -0.61
C THR A 39 -2.53 -0.11 0.60
N GLY A 40 -2.13 0.26 1.82
CA GLY A 40 -2.34 -0.55 3.01
C GLY A 40 -1.45 -1.80 3.06
N ILE A 41 -0.48 -1.91 2.15
CA ILE A 41 0.55 -2.94 2.15
C ILE A 41 1.88 -2.26 2.51
N TYR A 42 2.54 -2.71 3.57
CA TYR A 42 3.74 -2.04 4.07
C TYR A 42 4.61 -2.98 4.90
N GLU A 43 5.87 -2.62 5.04
CA GLU A 43 6.82 -3.38 5.85
C GLU A 43 6.81 -2.87 7.30
N LEU A 44 6.60 -3.80 8.25
CA LEU A 44 6.67 -3.54 9.70
C LEU A 44 7.12 -4.79 10.44
N PRO A 45 8.42 -4.93 10.75
CA PRO A 45 8.93 -6.00 11.59
C PRO A 45 8.30 -6.01 12.99
N ASP A 46 8.03 -7.21 13.52
CA ASP A 46 7.36 -7.43 14.81
C ASP A 46 8.02 -6.69 15.97
N LYS A 47 9.34 -6.54 15.95
CA LYS A 47 10.10 -5.81 16.97
C LYS A 47 9.62 -4.37 17.20
N PHE A 48 9.14 -3.69 16.13
CA PHE A 48 8.62 -2.32 16.25
C PHE A 48 7.23 -2.33 16.90
N ILE A 49 6.39 -3.31 16.58
CA ILE A 49 5.06 -3.45 17.20
C ILE A 49 5.21 -3.72 18.70
N ILE A 50 6.11 -4.65 19.04
CA ILE A 50 6.42 -5.01 20.43
C ILE A 50 6.93 -3.79 21.20
N PHE A 51 7.88 -3.06 20.62
CA PHE A 51 8.46 -1.87 21.24
C PHE A 51 7.44 -0.74 21.41
N ASP A 52 6.67 -0.43 20.35
CA ASP A 52 5.74 0.71 20.37
C ASP A 52 4.53 0.47 21.29
N LEU A 53 4.11 -0.78 21.47
CA LEU A 53 2.93 -1.14 22.26
C LEU A 53 3.28 -1.75 23.62
N ASP A 54 4.55 -1.98 23.91
CA ASP A 54 5.04 -2.63 25.14
C ASP A 54 4.31 -3.96 25.42
N ILE A 55 4.30 -4.86 24.43
CA ILE A 55 3.58 -6.13 24.47
C ILE A 55 4.52 -7.32 24.31
N GLU A 56 4.09 -8.47 24.81
CA GLU A 56 4.80 -9.73 24.62
C GLU A 56 4.64 -10.29 23.21
N LEU A 57 5.71 -10.95 22.71
CA LEU A 57 5.72 -11.58 21.39
C LEU A 57 4.58 -12.58 21.21
N GLU A 58 4.29 -13.39 22.23
CA GLU A 58 3.21 -14.39 22.19
C GLU A 58 1.84 -13.75 21.97
N LYS A 59 1.59 -12.62 22.65
CA LYS A 59 0.35 -11.86 22.48
C LYS A 59 0.22 -11.29 21.07
N LEU A 60 1.31 -10.74 20.52
CA LEU A 60 1.34 -10.26 19.14
C LEU A 60 1.04 -11.41 18.17
N GLN A 61 1.70 -12.55 18.32
CA GLN A 61 1.54 -13.69 17.40
C GLN A 61 0.14 -14.28 17.45
N SER A 62 -0.44 -14.45 18.63
CA SER A 62 -1.82 -14.93 18.79
C SER A 62 -2.82 -13.96 18.13
N THR A 63 -2.63 -12.65 18.29
CA THR A 63 -3.48 -11.63 17.67
C THR A 63 -3.33 -11.60 16.15
N LYS A 64 -2.09 -11.67 15.64
CA LYS A 64 -1.84 -11.76 14.18
C LYS A 64 -2.55 -12.95 13.56
N LYS A 65 -2.50 -14.11 14.23
CA LYS A 65 -3.21 -15.30 13.78
C LYS A 65 -4.72 -15.07 13.71
N LYS A 66 -5.35 -14.52 14.75
CA LYS A 66 -6.78 -14.19 14.76
C LYS A 66 -7.16 -13.24 13.59
N LEU A 67 -6.38 -12.17 13.40
CA LEU A 67 -6.62 -11.20 12.33
C LEU A 67 -6.50 -11.83 10.93
N GLN A 68 -5.58 -12.77 10.77
CA GLN A 68 -5.36 -13.47 9.50
C GLN A 68 -6.44 -14.52 9.24
N ASP A 69 -6.83 -15.30 10.24
CA ASP A 69 -7.88 -16.33 10.14
C ASP A 69 -9.23 -15.69 9.75
N GLU A 70 -9.53 -14.51 10.29
CA GLU A 70 -10.70 -13.70 9.92
C GLU A 70 -10.53 -12.90 8.61
N GLY A 71 -9.37 -13.01 7.97
CA GLY A 71 -9.09 -12.32 6.70
C GLY A 71 -9.11 -10.80 6.81
N LYS A 72 -8.86 -10.22 7.98
CA LYS A 72 -8.79 -8.75 8.18
C LYS A 72 -7.44 -8.18 7.75
N ILE A 73 -6.35 -8.86 8.12
CA ILE A 73 -4.96 -8.50 7.80
C ILE A 73 -4.20 -9.76 7.44
N TYR A 74 -3.34 -9.68 6.44
CA TYR A 74 -2.44 -10.75 6.04
C TYR A 74 -1.00 -10.38 6.37
N PHE A 75 -0.22 -11.38 6.75
CA PHE A 75 1.18 -11.24 7.12
C PHE A 75 2.03 -12.17 6.25
N VAL A 76 3.09 -11.62 5.69
CA VAL A 76 4.08 -12.38 4.92
C VAL A 76 5.47 -11.79 5.16
N ASP A 77 6.35 -12.58 5.79
CA ASP A 77 7.63 -12.11 6.32
C ASP A 77 7.41 -10.87 7.24
N SER A 78 8.08 -9.75 6.97
CA SER A 78 7.88 -8.46 7.66
C SER A 78 6.77 -7.59 7.06
N TYR A 79 6.08 -8.07 6.00
CA TYR A 79 5.04 -7.30 5.34
C TYR A 79 3.66 -7.55 5.93
N ILE A 80 2.89 -6.48 5.98
CA ILE A 80 1.51 -6.44 6.47
C ILE A 80 0.62 -5.94 5.33
N ALA A 81 -0.50 -6.62 5.10
CA ALA A 81 -1.47 -6.22 4.09
C ALA A 81 -2.88 -6.14 4.69
N ILE A 82 -3.45 -4.95 4.71
CA ILE A 82 -4.79 -4.67 5.21
C ILE A 82 -5.78 -4.97 4.09
N ARG A 83 -6.66 -5.97 4.25
CA ARG A 83 -7.54 -6.46 3.18
C ARG A 83 -8.42 -5.37 2.56
N ASN A 84 -9.02 -4.53 3.36
CA ASN A 84 -9.99 -3.54 2.91
C ASN A 84 -9.41 -2.11 2.84
N ALA A 85 -8.08 -1.96 2.82
CA ALA A 85 -7.45 -0.63 2.81
C ALA A 85 -7.94 0.22 1.63
N SER A 86 -8.00 -0.35 0.43
CA SER A 86 -8.47 0.34 -0.78
C SER A 86 -9.95 0.71 -0.74
N LYS A 87 -10.77 -0.04 0.01
CA LYS A 87 -12.21 0.25 0.16
C LYS A 87 -12.47 1.53 0.97
N TYR A 88 -11.62 1.80 1.95
CA TYR A 88 -11.75 2.96 2.84
C TYR A 88 -10.88 4.14 2.43
N ASN A 89 -9.81 3.89 1.70
CA ASN A 89 -8.87 4.88 1.20
C ASN A 89 -8.58 4.59 -0.28
N ASP A 90 -9.57 4.87 -1.15
CA ASP A 90 -9.45 4.61 -2.59
C ASP A 90 -8.64 5.71 -3.29
N TYR A 91 -7.33 5.60 -3.23
CA TYR A 91 -6.42 6.49 -3.93
C TYR A 91 -6.36 6.23 -5.45
N SER A 92 -7.03 5.17 -5.94
CA SER A 92 -7.14 4.91 -7.36
C SER A 92 -7.94 5.99 -8.10
N LYS A 93 -8.86 6.65 -7.39
CA LYS A 93 -9.67 7.78 -7.84
C LYS A 93 -9.08 9.14 -7.44
N GLY A 94 -7.90 9.15 -6.82
CA GLY A 94 -7.21 10.36 -6.42
C GLY A 94 -6.64 11.14 -7.62
N ASN A 95 -5.93 12.22 -7.32
CA ASN A 95 -5.20 12.99 -8.34
C ASN A 95 -4.03 12.17 -8.93
N ASP A 96 -3.45 12.64 -10.03
CA ASP A 96 -2.39 11.92 -10.76
C ASP A 96 -1.19 11.56 -9.89
N ASN A 97 -0.81 12.43 -8.96
CA ASN A 97 0.31 12.18 -8.06
C ASN A 97 0.00 11.06 -7.07
N GLN A 98 -1.22 11.01 -6.56
CA GLN A 98 -1.67 9.94 -5.66
C GLN A 98 -1.74 8.60 -6.39
N ARG A 99 -2.26 8.59 -7.63
CA ARG A 99 -2.31 7.37 -8.46
C ARG A 99 -0.92 6.83 -8.79
N LYS A 100 0.02 7.72 -9.16
CA LYS A 100 1.42 7.35 -9.42
C LYS A 100 2.10 6.81 -8.17
N ALA A 101 1.90 7.46 -7.01
CA ALA A 101 2.47 7.00 -5.75
C ALA A 101 1.90 5.64 -5.32
N PHE A 102 0.60 5.42 -5.49
CA PHE A 102 -0.06 4.15 -5.23
C PHE A 102 0.48 3.03 -6.13
N ALA A 103 0.58 3.28 -7.44
CA ALA A 103 1.13 2.33 -8.41
C ALA A 103 2.60 1.99 -8.10
N LYS A 104 3.39 2.98 -7.71
CA LYS A 104 4.78 2.79 -7.30
C LYS A 104 4.89 1.89 -6.06
N GLU A 105 4.10 2.15 -5.02
CA GLU A 105 4.11 1.28 -3.83
C GLU A 105 3.84 -0.19 -4.18
N ILE A 106 2.91 -0.48 -5.13
CA ILE A 106 2.63 -1.85 -5.59
C ILE A 106 3.81 -2.42 -6.39
N THR A 107 4.39 -1.63 -7.29
CA THR A 107 5.51 -2.07 -8.14
C THR A 107 6.74 -2.42 -7.30
N ASP A 108 7.02 -1.63 -6.27
CA ASP A 108 8.18 -1.78 -5.38
C ASP A 108 8.06 -2.98 -4.41
N LEU A 109 6.88 -3.62 -4.30
CA LEU A 109 6.70 -4.80 -3.45
C LEU A 109 7.53 -5.98 -3.95
N PRO A 110 8.14 -6.77 -3.04
CA PRO A 110 8.81 -8.02 -3.42
C PRO A 110 7.85 -9.00 -4.11
N GLU A 111 8.34 -9.73 -5.11
CA GLU A 111 7.51 -10.70 -5.86
C GLU A 111 6.89 -11.78 -4.97
N LYS A 112 7.61 -12.21 -3.94
CA LYS A 112 7.09 -13.16 -2.94
C LYS A 112 5.83 -12.63 -2.27
N VAL A 113 5.83 -11.33 -1.90
CA VAL A 113 4.68 -10.65 -1.27
C VAL A 113 3.53 -10.55 -2.26
N LYS A 114 3.79 -10.10 -3.50
CA LYS A 114 2.78 -10.00 -4.56
C LYS A 114 2.11 -11.35 -4.81
N ASN A 115 2.90 -12.41 -4.98
CA ASN A 115 2.39 -13.75 -5.24
C ASN A 115 1.52 -14.27 -4.09
N TYR A 116 1.95 -14.09 -2.85
CA TYR A 116 1.14 -14.45 -1.69
C TYR A 116 -0.19 -13.69 -1.65
N LEU A 117 -0.17 -12.37 -1.87
CA LEU A 117 -1.36 -11.54 -1.81
C LEU A 117 -2.36 -11.84 -2.94
N ARG A 118 -1.90 -12.21 -4.14
CA ARG A 118 -2.77 -12.68 -5.24
C ARG A 118 -3.62 -13.86 -4.81
N THR A 119 -3.05 -14.82 -4.08
CA THR A 119 -3.81 -15.98 -3.55
C THR A 119 -4.83 -15.61 -2.47
N ARG A 120 -4.78 -14.38 -1.97
CA ARG A 120 -5.67 -13.85 -0.90
C ARG A 120 -6.69 -12.83 -1.41
N GLY A 121 -6.87 -12.70 -2.72
CA GLY A 121 -7.87 -11.84 -3.34
C GLY A 121 -7.46 -10.37 -3.47
N PHE A 122 -6.16 -10.08 -3.53
CA PHE A 122 -5.63 -8.75 -3.86
C PHE A 122 -5.41 -8.62 -5.37
N GLU A 123 -6.45 -8.91 -6.15
CA GLU A 123 -6.41 -8.93 -7.63
C GLU A 123 -6.03 -7.57 -8.24
N TYR A 124 -6.30 -6.48 -7.52
CA TYR A 124 -5.96 -5.14 -7.98
C TYR A 124 -4.44 -4.93 -8.19
N ILE A 125 -3.58 -5.76 -7.57
CA ILE A 125 -2.12 -5.69 -7.75
C ILE A 125 -1.75 -5.81 -9.24
N ASP A 126 -2.37 -6.73 -9.98
CA ASP A 126 -2.06 -6.97 -11.39
C ASP A 126 -2.58 -5.83 -12.29
N ASN A 127 -3.74 -5.27 -11.95
CA ASN A 127 -4.30 -4.14 -12.69
C ASN A 127 -3.38 -2.91 -12.62
N TYR A 128 -2.75 -2.67 -11.45
CA TYR A 128 -1.83 -1.52 -11.29
C TYR A 128 -0.45 -1.76 -11.90
N ILE A 129 0.05 -2.97 -11.92
CA ILE A 129 1.30 -3.32 -12.61
C ILE A 129 1.13 -3.08 -14.11
N SER A 130 0.03 -3.50 -14.70
CA SER A 130 -0.27 -3.28 -16.13
C SER A 130 -0.41 -1.80 -16.48
N THR A 131 -1.05 -1.02 -15.62
CA THR A 131 -1.24 0.43 -15.83
C THR A 131 0.07 1.21 -15.67
N SER A 132 0.95 0.84 -14.74
CA SER A 132 2.26 1.49 -14.58
C SER A 132 3.18 1.24 -15.77
N CYS A 133 3.14 0.07 -16.40
CA CYS A 133 3.86 -0.19 -17.65
C CYS A 133 3.39 0.72 -18.79
N GLN A 134 2.10 1.02 -18.90
CA GLN A 134 1.56 1.92 -19.94
C GLN A 134 1.95 3.39 -19.69
N LEU A 135 2.00 3.83 -18.44
CA LEU A 135 2.38 5.20 -18.09
C LEU A 135 3.88 5.48 -18.34
N VAL A 136 4.74 4.50 -18.11
CA VAL A 136 6.19 4.61 -18.39
C VAL A 136 6.43 4.71 -19.88
N THR A 137 5.75 3.90 -20.69
CA THR A 137 5.91 3.93 -22.17
C THR A 137 5.47 5.26 -22.78
N GLN A 138 4.41 5.91 -22.26
CA GLN A 138 3.97 7.22 -22.74
C GLN A 138 4.91 8.36 -22.34
N GLN A 139 5.59 8.28 -21.20
CA GLN A 139 6.57 9.29 -20.82
C GLN A 139 7.84 9.21 -21.66
N ASP A 140 8.30 8.01 -22.00
CA ASP A 140 9.45 7.81 -22.88
C ASP A 140 9.20 8.30 -24.30
N ILE A 141 7.97 8.15 -24.83
CA ILE A 141 7.56 8.66 -26.13
C ILE A 141 7.52 10.20 -26.12
N ASN A 142 6.95 10.81 -25.08
CA ASN A 142 6.88 12.27 -24.95
C ASN A 142 8.24 12.93 -24.73
N HIS A 143 9.17 12.25 -24.02
CA HIS A 143 10.54 12.74 -23.87
C HIS A 143 11.32 12.68 -25.17
N LYS A 144 11.17 11.61 -25.96
CA LYS A 144 11.78 11.50 -27.29
C LYS A 144 11.23 12.55 -28.27
N SER A 145 9.93 12.82 -28.25
CA SER A 145 9.30 13.84 -29.10
C SER A 145 9.77 15.25 -28.78
N LYS A 146 9.93 15.62 -27.50
CA LYS A 146 10.48 16.92 -27.09
C LYS A 146 11.93 17.08 -27.49
N THR A 147 12.74 16.02 -27.42
CA THR A 147 14.17 16.07 -27.80
C THR A 147 14.35 16.21 -29.31
N ILE A 148 13.44 15.66 -30.12
CA ILE A 148 13.46 15.80 -31.59
C ILE A 148 13.06 17.22 -32.01
N ASN A 149 12.02 17.80 -31.40
CA ASN A 149 11.58 19.17 -31.71
C ASN A 149 12.63 20.22 -31.32
N ASN A 150 13.30 20.09 -30.18
CA ASN A 150 14.40 21.00 -29.79
C ASN A 150 15.64 20.90 -30.72
N LYS A 151 15.88 19.74 -31.35
CA LYS A 151 16.98 19.60 -32.32
C LYS A 151 16.62 20.20 -33.69
N SER A 152 15.35 20.26 -34.07
CA SER A 152 14.91 20.90 -35.32
C SER A 152 14.96 22.44 -35.24
N GLU A 153 14.58 23.02 -34.10
CA GLU A 153 14.63 24.49 -33.89
C GLU A 153 16.06 25.05 -33.84
N ILE A 154 17.03 24.28 -33.32
CA ILE A 154 18.45 24.72 -33.28
C ILE A 154 19.10 24.70 -34.67
N ARG A 155 18.56 23.95 -35.65
CA ARG A 155 19.10 23.92 -37.03
C ARG A 155 18.62 25.06 -37.90
N THR A 156 17.48 25.69 -37.61
CA THR A 156 16.93 26.81 -38.37
C THR A 156 17.57 28.17 -38.04
N HIS A 157 18.23 28.32 -36.87
CA HIS A 157 18.92 29.55 -36.47
C HIS A 157 20.42 29.63 -36.84
N LYS A 158 20.93 28.71 -37.66
CA LYS A 158 22.33 28.73 -38.13
C LYS A 158 22.49 28.98 -39.64
N GLN A 159 21.48 29.49 -40.31
CA GLN A 159 21.52 29.86 -41.76
C GLN A 159 20.93 31.26 -42.00
N GLU A 160 21.37 32.24 -41.23
CA GLU A 160 21.29 33.66 -41.59
C GLU A 160 22.62 34.33 -41.25
#